data_24bc0c024d63ed26e7ed05a773f16c5f
#
_entry.id   24bc0c024d63ed26e7ed05a773f16c5f
#
_cell.length_a   1.000
_cell.length_b   1.000
_cell.length_c   1.000
_cell.angle_alpha   90.00
_cell.angle_beta   90.00
_cell.angle_gamma   90.00
#
_symmetry.space_group_name_H-M   'P 1'
#
loop_
_entity.id
_entity.type
_entity.pdbx_description
1 polymer ?
#
loop_
_entity_poly.entity_id
_entity_poly.type
_entity_poly.pdbx_seq_one_letter_code
_entity_poly.pdbx_strand_id
1 'polypeptide(L)'
;GAAPAAGAPLPLRVAVSGAGGRTGSLVMKLLASDPASFAPPRGLVRSPKSADKLRGALRDAVPDFSDARVEIVEGDVGSDSDLDRLCADRDALVVLTSAVPKPKIPSLLVTLVSKIVPWMEARRPEFYFPEDGSPERVDWLGQKAQVDAAARSGSVRRVVIVSSMGGTQVDNFLNTMGGGGDVGSANILLWKRKAEMYLVARSPELEHVVVHPGGLLDKPGGERELLVGVDDRLLDGDRRSVPRADVARVVCGALLDPS
;
A
#
# COMPACT_ATOMS: atom_id res chain seq x y z
N GLY A 1 33.86 1.39 -9.88
CA GLY A 1 32.52 1.46 -10.41
C GLY A 1 32.59 1.68 -11.90
N ALA A 2 32.09 0.73 -12.71
CA ALA A 2 31.99 0.90 -14.14
C ALA A 2 30.92 1.98 -14.43
N ALA A 3 31.24 2.93 -15.31
CA ALA A 3 30.27 3.88 -15.83
C ALA A 3 29.16 3.14 -16.59
N PRO A 4 27.89 3.55 -16.50
CA PRO A 4 26.82 2.93 -17.25
C PRO A 4 27.11 3.02 -18.76
N ALA A 5 26.84 1.95 -19.50
CA ALA A 5 26.98 1.93 -20.95
C ALA A 5 26.15 3.06 -21.56
N ALA A 6 26.72 3.80 -22.49
CA ALA A 6 26.06 4.91 -23.17
C ALA A 6 24.77 4.39 -23.85
N GLY A 7 23.58 4.81 -23.35
CA GLY A 7 22.27 4.45 -23.89
C GLY A 7 21.37 3.62 -22.98
N ALA A 8 21.83 3.17 -21.80
CA ALA A 8 20.93 2.54 -20.82
C ALA A 8 20.02 3.61 -20.19
N PRO A 9 18.70 3.33 -20.00
CA PRO A 9 17.82 4.25 -19.31
C PRO A 9 18.33 4.48 -17.87
N LEU A 10 18.19 5.72 -17.39
CA LEU A 10 18.59 6.03 -16.01
C LEU A 10 17.69 5.24 -15.02
N PRO A 11 18.26 4.81 -13.88
CA PRO A 11 17.46 4.14 -12.85
C PRO A 11 16.30 5.01 -12.37
N LEU A 12 15.11 4.42 -12.26
CA LEU A 12 13.88 5.11 -11.89
C LEU A 12 13.91 5.59 -10.44
N ARG A 13 13.60 6.85 -10.20
CA ARG A 13 13.54 7.45 -8.85
C ARG A 13 12.12 7.30 -8.30
N VAL A 14 11.95 6.43 -7.32
CA VAL A 14 10.63 6.05 -6.79
C VAL A 14 10.42 6.63 -5.40
N ALA A 15 9.24 7.26 -5.21
CA ALA A 15 8.68 7.61 -3.91
C ALA A 15 7.71 6.52 -3.46
N VAL A 16 7.72 6.18 -2.16
CA VAL A 16 6.82 5.17 -1.57
C VAL A 16 6.15 5.73 -0.33
N SER A 17 4.84 5.92 -0.36
CA SER A 17 4.06 6.22 0.83
C SER A 17 3.63 4.91 1.53
N GLY A 18 3.48 4.97 2.87
CA GLY A 18 3.23 3.74 3.64
C GLY A 18 4.42 2.77 3.67
N ALA A 19 5.65 3.28 3.45
CA ALA A 19 6.88 2.51 3.36
C ALA A 19 7.17 1.64 4.61
N GLY A 20 6.77 2.09 5.81
CA GLY A 20 6.90 1.33 7.05
C GLY A 20 5.85 0.23 7.24
N GLY A 21 4.87 0.11 6.34
CA GLY A 21 3.84 -0.93 6.36
C GLY A 21 4.35 -2.30 5.94
N ARG A 22 3.52 -3.35 6.16
CA ARG A 22 3.90 -4.73 5.80
C ARG A 22 4.19 -4.93 4.31
N THR A 23 3.40 -4.34 3.43
CA THR A 23 3.64 -4.39 1.98
C THR A 23 4.69 -3.35 1.58
N GLY A 24 4.64 -2.14 2.17
CA GLY A 24 5.58 -1.06 1.87
C GLY A 24 7.03 -1.40 2.13
N SER A 25 7.33 -2.09 3.23
CA SER A 25 8.69 -2.54 3.53
C SER A 25 9.21 -3.57 2.51
N LEU A 26 8.33 -4.41 1.96
CA LEU A 26 8.68 -5.36 0.90
C LEU A 26 8.95 -4.64 -0.44
N VAL A 27 8.14 -3.63 -0.78
CA VAL A 27 8.41 -2.79 -1.95
C VAL A 27 9.74 -2.07 -1.80
N MET A 28 9.97 -1.38 -0.66
CA MET A 28 11.25 -0.70 -0.38
C MET A 28 12.45 -1.65 -0.49
N LYS A 29 12.31 -2.89 0.01
CA LYS A 29 13.34 -3.92 -0.12
C LYS A 29 13.64 -4.25 -1.58
N LEU A 30 12.63 -4.52 -2.41
CA LEU A 30 12.81 -4.87 -3.82
C LEU A 30 13.47 -3.73 -4.59
N LEU A 31 12.99 -2.49 -4.40
CA LEU A 31 13.56 -1.30 -5.03
C LEU A 31 15.04 -1.10 -4.64
N ALA A 32 15.37 -1.22 -3.35
CA ALA A 32 16.74 -1.09 -2.86
C ALA A 32 17.67 -2.24 -3.29
N SER A 33 17.11 -3.42 -3.62
CA SER A 33 17.86 -4.61 -4.05
C SER A 33 18.21 -4.58 -5.54
N ASP A 34 17.58 -3.73 -6.33
CA ASP A 34 17.83 -3.62 -7.79
C ASP A 34 18.28 -2.20 -8.20
N PRO A 35 19.56 -1.85 -7.93
CA PRO A 35 20.10 -0.53 -8.27
C PRO A 35 20.30 -0.32 -9.78
N ALA A 36 20.17 -1.36 -10.59
CA ALA A 36 20.22 -1.23 -12.04
C ALA A 36 18.94 -0.61 -12.59
N SER A 37 17.80 -0.98 -12.03
CA SER A 37 16.48 -0.48 -12.44
C SER A 37 16.02 0.72 -11.61
N PHE A 38 16.41 0.82 -10.33
CA PHE A 38 15.91 1.81 -9.40
C PHE A 38 17.03 2.59 -8.70
N ALA A 39 16.95 3.90 -8.73
CA ALA A 39 17.75 4.77 -7.87
C ALA A 39 17.31 4.57 -6.39
N PRO A 40 18.08 5.06 -5.39
CA PRO A 40 17.68 4.94 -4.00
C PRO A 40 16.23 5.39 -3.77
N PRO A 41 15.31 4.49 -3.37
CA PRO A 41 13.91 4.82 -3.18
C PRO A 41 13.72 5.72 -1.96
N ARG A 42 12.75 6.66 -2.05
CA ARG A 42 12.36 7.52 -0.94
C ARG A 42 11.08 6.98 -0.30
N GLY A 43 11.15 6.60 0.98
CA GLY A 43 10.03 6.07 1.73
C GLY A 43 9.50 7.04 2.77
N LEU A 44 8.18 7.33 2.78
CA LEU A 44 7.52 8.11 3.82
C LEU A 44 7.04 7.21 4.95
N VAL A 45 7.42 7.55 6.18
CA VAL A 45 6.99 6.89 7.42
C VAL A 45 6.48 7.91 8.43
N ARG A 46 5.56 7.51 9.33
CA ARG A 46 4.89 8.44 10.26
C ARG A 46 5.66 8.76 11.55
N SER A 47 6.76 8.06 11.82
CA SER A 47 7.48 8.27 13.09
C SER A 47 8.91 7.74 13.01
N PRO A 48 9.82 8.24 13.90
CA PRO A 48 11.17 7.73 14.05
C PRO A 48 11.21 6.23 14.29
N LYS A 49 10.34 5.71 15.13
CA LYS A 49 10.23 4.26 15.39
C LYS A 49 9.91 3.45 14.13
N SER A 50 9.08 3.98 13.24
CA SER A 50 8.77 3.34 11.96
C SER A 50 9.95 3.43 11.00
N ALA A 51 10.73 4.51 11.04
CA ALA A 51 11.96 4.67 10.27
C ALA A 51 13.00 3.64 10.70
N ASP A 52 13.26 3.52 12.00
CA ASP A 52 14.23 2.56 12.54
C ASP A 52 13.84 1.11 12.23
N LYS A 53 12.55 0.79 12.37
CA LYS A 53 12.02 -0.53 12.00
C LYS A 53 12.25 -0.84 10.51
N LEU A 54 11.99 0.14 9.64
CA LEU A 54 12.20 -0.02 8.20
C LEU A 54 13.68 -0.20 7.87
N ARG A 55 14.58 0.65 8.44
CA ARG A 55 16.03 0.50 8.26
C ARG A 55 16.54 -0.86 8.72
N GLY A 56 16.09 -1.34 9.89
CA GLY A 56 16.42 -2.67 10.39
C GLY A 56 16.02 -3.77 9.40
N ALA A 57 14.76 -3.76 8.95
CA ALA A 57 14.25 -4.74 8.00
C ALA A 57 14.97 -4.72 6.64
N LEU A 58 15.43 -3.53 6.19
CA LEU A 58 16.22 -3.41 4.95
C LEU A 58 17.64 -3.91 5.14
N ARG A 59 18.28 -3.60 6.28
CA ARG A 59 19.64 -4.08 6.62
C ARG A 59 19.71 -5.59 6.65
N ASP A 60 18.68 -6.24 7.20
CA ASP A 60 18.63 -7.71 7.30
C ASP A 60 18.35 -8.40 5.95
N ALA A 61 17.84 -7.66 4.96
CA ALA A 61 17.24 -8.27 3.76
C ALA A 61 17.88 -7.82 2.44
N VAL A 62 18.60 -6.70 2.42
CA VAL A 62 19.26 -6.16 1.21
C VAL A 62 20.76 -6.43 1.30
N PRO A 63 21.34 -7.18 0.35
CA PRO A 63 22.76 -7.40 0.31
C PRO A 63 23.55 -6.07 0.25
N ASP A 64 24.64 -5.98 0.98
CA ASP A 64 25.52 -4.79 1.03
C ASP A 64 24.74 -3.49 1.33
N PHE A 65 23.72 -3.58 2.19
CA PHE A 65 22.91 -2.43 2.56
C PHE A 65 23.75 -1.33 3.20
N SER A 66 23.54 -0.12 2.74
CA SER A 66 24.02 1.12 3.38
C SER A 66 22.88 2.13 3.42
N ASP A 67 22.95 3.11 4.32
CA ASP A 67 21.92 4.16 4.42
C ASP A 67 21.84 5.02 3.13
N ALA A 68 22.88 5.00 2.31
CA ALA A 68 22.85 5.63 0.98
C ALA A 68 21.97 4.91 -0.05
N ARG A 69 21.53 3.66 0.26
CA ARG A 69 20.66 2.86 -0.62
C ARG A 69 19.19 3.20 -0.50
N VAL A 70 18.78 3.97 0.49
CA VAL A 70 17.41 4.39 0.72
C VAL A 70 17.35 5.78 1.34
N GLU A 71 16.32 6.52 1.05
CA GLU A 71 15.99 7.78 1.70
C GLU A 71 14.70 7.58 2.51
N ILE A 72 14.74 7.78 3.82
CA ILE A 72 13.56 7.66 4.68
C ILE A 72 13.20 9.04 5.20
N VAL A 73 11.99 9.49 4.88
CA VAL A 73 11.42 10.77 5.26
C VAL A 73 10.32 10.53 6.29
N GLU A 74 10.37 11.29 7.39
CA GLU A 74 9.30 11.30 8.38
C GLU A 74 8.27 12.35 8.00
N GLY A 75 6.99 11.99 8.09
CA GLY A 75 5.88 12.90 7.77
C GLY A 75 4.54 12.19 7.74
N ASP A 76 3.50 12.97 7.48
CA ASP A 76 2.11 12.53 7.41
C ASP A 76 1.52 12.77 6.02
N VAL A 77 0.72 11.81 5.54
CA VAL A 77 0.02 11.94 4.24
C VAL A 77 -1.11 12.97 4.25
N GLY A 78 -1.45 13.51 5.40
CA GLY A 78 -2.33 14.66 5.54
C GLY A 78 -1.62 16.01 5.47
N SER A 79 -0.27 16.03 5.35
CA SER A 79 0.55 17.25 5.27
C SER A 79 1.04 17.47 3.84
N ASP A 80 0.59 18.52 3.20
CA ASP A 80 1.01 18.87 1.84
C ASP A 80 2.53 19.06 1.74
N SER A 81 3.17 19.70 2.72
CA SER A 81 4.62 19.90 2.73
C SER A 81 5.41 18.60 2.83
N ASP A 82 4.89 17.60 3.56
CA ASP A 82 5.53 16.29 3.66
C ASP A 82 5.38 15.51 2.36
N LEU A 83 4.23 15.61 1.71
CA LEU A 83 3.98 15.01 0.42
C LEU A 83 4.79 15.66 -0.70
N ASP A 84 4.94 16.98 -0.68
CA ASP A 84 5.78 17.70 -1.63
C ASP A 84 7.25 17.27 -1.49
N ARG A 85 7.76 17.11 -0.25
CA ARG A 85 9.10 16.54 0.00
C ARG A 85 9.22 15.10 -0.49
N LEU A 86 8.16 14.28 -0.32
CA LEU A 86 8.15 12.90 -0.79
C LEU A 86 8.29 12.83 -2.30
N CYS A 87 7.53 13.65 -3.04
CA CYS A 87 7.43 13.63 -4.50
C CYS A 87 8.54 14.40 -5.22
N ALA A 88 9.26 15.31 -4.52
CA ALA A 88 10.30 16.14 -5.13
C ALA A 88 11.37 15.31 -5.84
N ASP A 89 11.64 15.60 -7.12
CA ASP A 89 12.63 14.88 -7.95
C ASP A 89 12.42 13.38 -8.05
N ARG A 90 11.17 12.91 -7.98
CA ARG A 90 10.81 11.49 -8.20
C ARG A 90 10.13 11.33 -9.55
N ASP A 91 10.33 10.17 -10.18
CA ASP A 91 9.73 9.84 -11.47
C ASP A 91 8.41 9.09 -11.29
N ALA A 92 8.29 8.36 -10.17
CA ALA A 92 7.08 7.61 -9.83
C ALA A 92 6.73 7.66 -8.34
N LEU A 93 5.43 7.54 -8.04
CA LEU A 93 4.89 7.43 -6.69
C LEU A 93 4.16 6.09 -6.51
N VAL A 94 4.50 5.35 -5.46
CA VAL A 94 3.76 4.17 -5.02
C VAL A 94 2.96 4.50 -3.76
N VAL A 95 1.64 4.32 -3.84
CA VAL A 95 0.69 4.57 -2.74
C VAL A 95 0.30 3.25 -2.09
N LEU A 96 0.77 3.05 -0.85
CA LEU A 96 0.52 1.84 -0.05
C LEU A 96 -0.14 2.16 1.30
N THR A 97 -0.66 3.38 1.44
CA THR A 97 -1.37 3.79 2.64
C THR A 97 -2.78 3.22 2.66
N SER A 98 -3.20 2.73 3.81
CA SER A 98 -4.57 2.29 4.06
C SER A 98 -4.91 2.44 5.53
N ALA A 99 -6.17 2.71 5.82
CA ALA A 99 -6.70 2.65 7.16
C ALA A 99 -6.56 1.24 7.74
N VAL A 100 -6.16 1.16 9.00
CA VAL A 100 -5.94 -0.13 9.68
C VAL A 100 -6.94 -0.23 10.83
N PRO A 101 -7.87 -1.19 10.77
CA PRO A 101 -8.81 -1.41 11.86
C PRO A 101 -8.07 -1.92 13.10
N LYS A 102 -8.44 -1.38 14.27
CA LYS A 102 -7.94 -1.83 15.58
C LYS A 102 -9.00 -2.72 16.25
N PRO A 103 -8.60 -3.85 16.87
CA PRO A 103 -9.56 -4.67 17.60
C PRO A 103 -10.00 -3.97 18.89
N LYS A 104 -11.28 -4.08 19.24
CA LYS A 104 -11.78 -3.66 20.55
C LYS A 104 -11.37 -4.71 21.58
N ILE A 105 -10.54 -4.34 22.55
CA ILE A 105 -9.99 -5.26 23.56
C ILE A 105 -11.07 -6.07 24.29
N PRO A 106 -12.22 -5.48 24.76
CA PRO A 106 -13.27 -6.27 25.38
C PRO A 106 -13.84 -7.38 24.49
N SER A 107 -13.97 -7.11 23.19
CA SER A 107 -14.50 -8.11 22.25
C SER A 107 -13.54 -9.27 22.01
N LEU A 108 -12.23 -9.05 22.10
CA LEU A 108 -11.23 -10.12 22.03
C LEU A 108 -11.39 -11.12 23.19
N LEU A 109 -11.61 -10.63 24.40
CA LEU A 109 -11.86 -11.48 25.57
C LEU A 109 -13.13 -12.29 25.40
N VAL A 110 -14.22 -11.66 24.97
CA VAL A 110 -15.49 -12.35 24.68
C VAL A 110 -15.31 -13.41 23.59
N THR A 111 -14.56 -13.09 22.53
CA THR A 111 -14.25 -14.03 21.44
C THR A 111 -13.45 -15.23 21.96
N LEU A 112 -12.47 -15.00 22.84
CA LEU A 112 -11.67 -16.07 23.43
C LEU A 112 -12.53 -16.99 24.32
N VAL A 113 -13.34 -16.40 25.18
CA VAL A 113 -14.26 -17.13 26.08
C VAL A 113 -15.29 -17.94 25.28
N SER A 114 -15.87 -17.35 24.21
CA SER A 114 -16.85 -18.05 23.36
C SER A 114 -16.30 -19.28 22.63
N LYS A 115 -14.97 -19.37 22.45
CA LYS A 115 -14.32 -20.57 21.88
C LYS A 115 -14.10 -21.70 22.88
N ILE A 116 -14.07 -21.37 24.18
CA ILE A 116 -13.76 -22.31 25.26
C ILE A 116 -15.05 -22.82 25.92
N VAL A 117 -16.11 -22.01 25.93
CA VAL A 117 -17.38 -22.30 26.60
C VAL A 117 -18.35 -22.94 25.59
N PRO A 118 -18.67 -24.27 25.70
CA PRO A 118 -19.40 -25.01 24.66
C PRO A 118 -20.84 -24.52 24.38
N TRP A 119 -21.46 -23.81 25.32
CA TRP A 119 -22.84 -23.28 25.17
C TRP A 119 -22.89 -21.82 24.75
N MET A 120 -21.73 -21.14 24.56
CA MET A 120 -21.68 -19.79 24.01
C MET A 120 -21.58 -19.85 22.49
N GLU A 121 -22.41 -19.04 21.83
CA GLU A 121 -22.25 -18.83 20.40
C GLU A 121 -20.87 -18.19 20.09
N ALA A 122 -20.19 -18.74 19.09
CA ALA A 122 -18.89 -18.24 18.67
C ALA A 122 -19.01 -16.78 18.20
N ARG A 123 -18.41 -15.87 18.93
CA ARG A 123 -18.39 -14.44 18.58
C ARG A 123 -17.13 -14.07 17.82
N ARG A 124 -17.27 -13.18 16.84
CA ARG A 124 -16.14 -12.60 16.13
C ARG A 124 -15.64 -11.35 16.86
N PRO A 125 -14.33 -11.04 16.84
CA PRO A 125 -13.83 -9.81 17.44
C PRO A 125 -14.37 -8.60 16.69
N GLU A 126 -14.75 -7.58 17.42
CA GLU A 126 -15.15 -6.29 16.88
C GLU A 126 -13.92 -5.43 16.59
N PHE A 127 -13.99 -4.65 15.54
CA PHE A 127 -12.95 -3.71 15.14
C PHE A 127 -13.51 -2.28 15.11
N TYR A 128 -12.63 -1.31 15.20
CA TYR A 128 -12.94 0.10 15.00
C TYR A 128 -11.78 0.79 14.27
N PHE A 129 -12.06 1.91 13.64
CA PHE A 129 -11.05 2.81 13.11
C PHE A 129 -10.91 4.01 14.07
N PRO A 130 -9.68 4.40 14.47
CA PRO A 130 -9.46 5.67 15.15
C PRO A 130 -9.94 6.83 14.28
N GLU A 131 -10.35 7.94 14.88
CA GLU A 131 -10.85 9.12 14.15
C GLU A 131 -9.79 9.68 13.18
N ASP A 132 -8.55 9.77 13.64
CA ASP A 132 -7.38 10.19 12.84
C ASP A 132 -6.93 9.18 11.80
N GLY A 133 -7.40 7.93 11.89
CA GLY A 133 -7.09 6.81 10.98
C GLY A 133 -8.33 6.22 10.29
N SER A 134 -9.41 6.99 10.17
CA SER A 134 -10.62 6.53 9.48
C SER A 134 -10.38 6.26 7.99
N PRO A 135 -11.14 5.33 7.36
CA PRO A 135 -11.04 5.07 5.94
C PRO A 135 -11.23 6.31 5.07
N GLU A 136 -12.14 7.20 5.41
CA GLU A 136 -12.33 8.45 4.68
C GLU A 136 -11.06 9.32 4.71
N ARG A 137 -10.42 9.47 5.89
CA ARG A 137 -9.22 10.29 6.01
C ARG A 137 -8.01 9.69 5.31
N VAL A 138 -7.83 8.37 5.43
CA VAL A 138 -6.62 7.71 4.93
C VAL A 138 -6.78 7.25 3.48
N ASP A 139 -7.88 6.52 3.18
CA ASP A 139 -8.07 5.87 1.88
C ASP A 139 -8.72 6.80 0.85
N TRP A 140 -9.35 7.91 1.26
CA TRP A 140 -9.83 8.94 0.34
C TRP A 140 -8.98 10.21 0.40
N LEU A 141 -9.09 11.00 1.46
CA LEU A 141 -8.47 12.33 1.53
C LEU A 141 -6.93 12.25 1.47
N GLY A 142 -6.33 11.29 2.19
CA GLY A 142 -4.90 11.07 2.18
C GLY A 142 -4.38 10.57 0.83
N GLN A 143 -5.10 9.66 0.15
CA GLN A 143 -4.68 9.21 -1.18
C GLN A 143 -4.89 10.31 -2.24
N LYS A 144 -5.99 11.08 -2.16
CA LYS A 144 -6.20 12.25 -3.00
C LYS A 144 -5.06 13.26 -2.87
N ALA A 145 -4.66 13.60 -1.64
CA ALA A 145 -3.55 14.53 -1.39
C ALA A 145 -2.23 14.02 -2.00
N GLN A 146 -1.97 12.71 -1.95
CA GLN A 146 -0.79 12.11 -2.57
C GLN A 146 -0.81 12.23 -4.11
N VAL A 147 -1.96 12.01 -4.74
CA VAL A 147 -2.13 12.20 -6.19
C VAL A 147 -1.94 13.67 -6.57
N ASP A 148 -2.48 14.60 -5.77
CA ASP A 148 -2.30 16.04 -6.00
C ASP A 148 -0.83 16.45 -5.85
N ALA A 149 -0.10 15.92 -4.86
CA ALA A 149 1.32 16.18 -4.69
C ALA A 149 2.17 15.63 -5.86
N ALA A 150 1.83 14.43 -6.35
CA ALA A 150 2.45 13.86 -7.54
C ALA A 150 2.29 14.78 -8.75
N ALA A 151 1.08 15.28 -9.01
CA ALA A 151 0.82 16.23 -10.08
C ALA A 151 1.56 17.57 -9.89
N ARG A 152 1.52 18.13 -8.66
CA ARG A 152 2.22 19.40 -8.35
C ARG A 152 3.74 19.29 -8.50
N SER A 153 4.33 18.13 -8.26
CA SER A 153 5.78 17.94 -8.35
C SER A 153 6.35 18.20 -9.74
N GLY A 154 5.53 18.05 -10.79
CA GLY A 154 5.93 18.17 -12.18
C GLY A 154 6.97 17.14 -12.66
N SER A 155 7.55 16.34 -11.74
CA SER A 155 8.54 15.30 -12.04
C SER A 155 7.93 13.89 -12.03
N VAL A 156 6.96 13.62 -11.15
CA VAL A 156 6.25 12.34 -11.11
C VAL A 156 5.40 12.18 -12.37
N ARG A 157 5.65 11.11 -13.10
CA ARG A 157 4.93 10.75 -14.33
C ARG A 157 3.99 9.57 -14.12
N ARG A 158 4.32 8.68 -13.17
CA ARG A 158 3.58 7.44 -12.92
C ARG A 158 3.18 7.31 -11.46
N VAL A 159 1.93 6.91 -11.23
CA VAL A 159 1.41 6.60 -9.89
C VAL A 159 0.89 5.16 -9.86
N VAL A 160 1.39 4.36 -8.91
CA VAL A 160 0.91 3.00 -8.65
C VAL A 160 0.17 2.99 -7.33
N ILE A 161 -1.13 2.71 -7.33
CA ILE A 161 -1.94 2.57 -6.11
C ILE A 161 -2.20 1.10 -5.83
N VAL A 162 -1.90 0.64 -4.61
CA VAL A 162 -2.37 -0.66 -4.13
C VAL A 162 -3.67 -0.46 -3.35
N SER A 163 -4.76 -0.86 -3.99
CA SER A 163 -6.11 -0.80 -3.50
C SER A 163 -6.59 -2.15 -2.95
N SER A 164 -7.76 -2.62 -3.29
CA SER A 164 -8.32 -3.90 -2.84
C SER A 164 -9.33 -4.43 -3.84
N MET A 165 -9.40 -5.75 -4.00
CA MET A 165 -10.53 -6.41 -4.66
C MET A 165 -11.85 -6.11 -3.94
N GLY A 166 -12.95 -6.16 -4.65
CA GLY A 166 -14.29 -5.97 -4.13
C GLY A 166 -14.75 -4.50 -4.12
N GLY A 167 -14.00 -3.59 -4.72
CA GLY A 167 -14.37 -2.17 -4.80
C GLY A 167 -15.65 -1.89 -5.59
N THR A 168 -16.11 -2.83 -6.40
CA THR A 168 -17.37 -2.76 -7.15
C THR A 168 -18.57 -3.30 -6.34
N GLN A 169 -18.35 -3.98 -5.21
CA GLN A 169 -19.38 -4.60 -4.37
C GLN A 169 -19.72 -3.67 -3.20
N VAL A 170 -20.87 -3.01 -3.26
CA VAL A 170 -21.33 -2.09 -2.21
C VAL A 170 -21.59 -2.84 -0.90
N ASP A 171 -22.09 -4.06 -0.96
CA ASP A 171 -22.43 -4.94 0.15
C ASP A 171 -21.25 -5.81 0.64
N ASN A 172 -20.04 -5.56 0.14
CA ASN A 172 -18.86 -6.30 0.58
C ASN A 172 -18.64 -6.13 2.09
N PHE A 173 -18.37 -7.25 2.78
CA PHE A 173 -18.21 -7.27 4.24
C PHE A 173 -17.12 -6.32 4.75
N LEU A 174 -16.10 -6.00 3.94
CA LEU A 174 -15.06 -5.04 4.31
C LEU A 174 -15.62 -3.64 4.56
N ASN A 175 -16.74 -3.28 3.91
CA ASN A 175 -17.42 -2.01 4.15
C ASN A 175 -18.16 -1.96 5.50
N THR A 176 -18.38 -3.10 6.14
CA THR A 176 -18.99 -3.19 7.49
C THR A 176 -17.97 -3.16 8.61
N MET A 177 -16.69 -3.37 8.30
CA MET A 177 -15.63 -3.42 9.31
C MET A 177 -15.44 -2.07 10.01
N GLY A 178 -15.46 -2.10 11.34
CA GLY A 178 -15.17 -0.90 12.15
C GLY A 178 -16.37 -0.02 12.46
N GLY A 179 -17.57 -0.35 11.99
CA GLY A 179 -18.79 0.44 12.19
C GLY A 179 -19.92 -0.24 12.96
N GLY A 180 -19.60 -1.18 13.85
CA GLY A 180 -20.62 -1.85 14.64
C GLY A 180 -21.41 -2.93 13.90
N GLY A 181 -21.03 -3.27 12.67
CA GLY A 181 -21.67 -4.32 11.88
C GLY A 181 -22.69 -3.81 10.85
N ASP A 182 -23.01 -2.53 10.86
CA ASP A 182 -23.93 -1.96 9.87
C ASP A 182 -23.25 -1.78 8.53
N VAL A 183 -23.93 -2.20 7.47
CA VAL A 183 -23.48 -2.00 6.08
C VAL A 183 -23.32 -0.49 5.84
N GLY A 184 -22.14 -0.11 5.36
CA GLY A 184 -21.85 1.29 5.04
C GLY A 184 -21.19 2.10 6.15
N SER A 185 -20.97 1.53 7.33
CA SER A 185 -20.44 2.29 8.47
C SER A 185 -18.96 2.67 8.35
N ALA A 186 -18.11 1.84 7.73
CA ALA A 186 -16.71 2.19 7.48
C ALA A 186 -16.41 2.48 6.01
N ASN A 187 -17.13 1.83 5.09
CA ASN A 187 -17.05 2.06 3.64
C ASN A 187 -15.63 2.06 3.08
N ILE A 188 -14.72 1.23 3.63
CA ILE A 188 -13.30 1.29 3.25
C ILE A 188 -13.09 1.07 1.74
N LEU A 189 -13.83 0.16 1.13
CA LEU A 189 -13.72 -0.10 -0.31
C LEU A 189 -14.29 1.05 -1.15
N LEU A 190 -15.37 1.69 -0.66
CA LEU A 190 -15.96 2.86 -1.30
C LEU A 190 -14.95 4.03 -1.34
N TRP A 191 -14.28 4.29 -0.21
CA TRP A 191 -13.27 5.35 -0.13
C TRP A 191 -12.05 5.05 -1.01
N LYS A 192 -11.59 3.81 -1.05
CA LYS A 192 -10.54 3.37 -1.97
C LYS A 192 -10.95 3.59 -3.43
N ARG A 193 -12.16 3.13 -3.80
CA ARG A 193 -12.67 3.30 -5.17
C ARG A 193 -12.77 4.77 -5.56
N LYS A 194 -13.16 5.64 -4.64
CA LYS A 194 -13.21 7.10 -4.87
C LYS A 194 -11.82 7.66 -5.17
N ALA A 195 -10.78 7.21 -4.47
CA ALA A 195 -9.40 7.61 -4.72
C ALA A 195 -8.87 7.10 -6.06
N GLU A 196 -9.20 5.85 -6.43
CA GLU A 196 -8.87 5.29 -7.75
C GLU A 196 -9.47 6.13 -8.88
N MET A 197 -10.77 6.41 -8.80
CA MET A 197 -11.46 7.23 -9.80
C MET A 197 -10.88 8.65 -9.89
N TYR A 198 -10.44 9.21 -8.77
CA TYR A 198 -9.76 10.50 -8.75
C TYR A 198 -8.42 10.43 -9.49
N LEU A 199 -7.62 9.37 -9.30
CA LEU A 199 -6.37 9.18 -10.03
C LEU A 199 -6.63 9.00 -11.54
N VAL A 200 -7.59 8.15 -11.90
CA VAL A 200 -7.97 7.91 -13.30
C VAL A 200 -8.39 9.21 -14.00
N ALA A 201 -9.11 10.09 -13.29
CA ALA A 201 -9.51 11.40 -13.82
C ALA A 201 -8.32 12.36 -14.05
N ARG A 202 -7.13 12.08 -13.50
CA ARG A 202 -5.88 12.82 -13.75
C ARG A 202 -5.11 12.34 -14.98
N SER A 203 -5.55 11.29 -15.66
CA SER A 203 -5.02 10.91 -16.95
C SER A 203 -5.43 11.98 -18.02
N PRO A 204 -4.52 12.46 -18.90
CA PRO A 204 -3.18 11.92 -19.18
C PRO A 204 -2.04 12.59 -18.38
N GLU A 205 -2.27 13.46 -17.42
CA GLU A 205 -1.20 14.13 -16.66
C GLU A 205 -0.31 13.10 -15.93
N LEU A 206 -0.95 12.08 -15.35
CA LEU A 206 -0.30 11.01 -14.61
C LEU A 206 -0.65 9.65 -15.21
N GLU A 207 0.36 8.92 -15.68
CA GLU A 207 0.21 7.49 -15.93
C GLU A 207 -0.16 6.79 -14.64
N HIS A 208 -1.03 5.78 -14.69
CA HIS A 208 -1.48 5.14 -13.48
C HIS A 208 -1.65 3.64 -13.62
N VAL A 209 -1.35 2.93 -12.55
CA VAL A 209 -1.67 1.51 -12.37
C VAL A 209 -2.39 1.34 -11.04
N VAL A 210 -3.54 0.68 -11.06
CA VAL A 210 -4.29 0.34 -9.86
C VAL A 210 -4.23 -1.17 -9.65
N VAL A 211 -3.61 -1.60 -8.55
CA VAL A 211 -3.48 -3.00 -8.18
C VAL A 211 -4.56 -3.35 -7.15
N HIS A 212 -5.42 -4.32 -7.47
CA HIS A 212 -6.49 -4.80 -6.60
C HIS A 212 -6.14 -6.19 -6.04
N PRO A 213 -5.32 -6.30 -4.98
CA PRO A 213 -5.03 -7.60 -4.39
C PRO A 213 -6.25 -8.16 -3.67
N GLY A 214 -6.33 -9.48 -3.64
CA GLY A 214 -7.20 -10.20 -2.73
C GLY A 214 -6.69 -10.16 -1.29
N GLY A 215 -7.17 -11.07 -0.43
CA GLY A 215 -6.74 -11.16 0.96
C GLY A 215 -5.22 -11.30 1.10
N LEU A 216 -4.59 -10.36 1.80
CA LEU A 216 -3.14 -10.28 1.90
C LEU A 216 -2.58 -11.25 2.94
N LEU A 217 -1.65 -12.13 2.53
CA LEU A 217 -0.99 -13.11 3.38
C LEU A 217 0.46 -12.71 3.67
N ASP A 218 0.94 -13.02 4.90
CA ASP A 218 2.34 -12.89 5.28
C ASP A 218 3.07 -14.23 4.98
N LYS A 219 3.25 -14.50 3.68
CA LYS A 219 3.92 -15.71 3.14
C LYS A 219 5.00 -15.30 2.15
N PRO A 220 5.98 -16.17 1.87
CA PRO A 220 6.92 -15.99 0.77
C PRO A 220 6.20 -15.77 -0.56
N GLY A 221 6.82 -15.01 -1.44
CA GLY A 221 6.35 -14.80 -2.81
C GLY A 221 7.12 -15.65 -3.82
N GLY A 222 6.60 -15.73 -5.05
CA GLY A 222 7.26 -16.46 -6.13
C GLY A 222 7.08 -17.97 -6.09
N GLU A 223 6.27 -18.48 -5.17
CA GLU A 223 6.05 -19.92 -5.02
C GLU A 223 4.92 -20.46 -5.91
N ARG A 224 4.10 -19.57 -6.46
CA ARG A 224 2.93 -19.94 -7.25
C ARG A 224 2.72 -18.97 -8.40
N GLU A 225 2.07 -19.43 -9.44
CA GLU A 225 1.55 -18.61 -10.51
C GLU A 225 0.54 -17.58 -9.95
N LEU A 226 0.63 -16.35 -10.45
CA LEU A 226 -0.30 -15.27 -10.12
C LEU A 226 -1.46 -15.29 -11.13
N LEU A 227 -2.66 -15.38 -10.60
CA LEU A 227 -3.87 -15.15 -11.39
C LEU A 227 -4.09 -13.64 -11.49
N VAL A 228 -4.18 -13.14 -12.71
CA VAL A 228 -4.46 -11.74 -13.01
C VAL A 228 -5.80 -11.65 -13.73
N GLY A 229 -6.61 -10.67 -13.35
CA GLY A 229 -7.92 -10.41 -13.95
C GLY A 229 -8.31 -8.95 -13.77
N VAL A 230 -9.40 -8.57 -14.42
CA VAL A 230 -9.98 -7.21 -14.37
C VAL A 230 -11.40 -7.27 -13.81
N ASP A 231 -11.93 -6.13 -13.36
CA ASP A 231 -13.34 -5.97 -12.97
C ASP A 231 -13.81 -6.95 -11.88
N ASP A 232 -12.97 -7.18 -10.87
CA ASP A 232 -13.29 -8.07 -9.74
C ASP A 232 -13.66 -9.53 -10.11
N ARG A 233 -13.44 -9.98 -11.35
CA ARG A 233 -13.77 -11.36 -11.81
C ARG A 233 -13.14 -12.47 -11.00
N LEU A 234 -12.00 -12.20 -10.36
CA LEU A 234 -11.34 -13.19 -9.50
C LEU A 234 -12.05 -13.40 -8.16
N LEU A 235 -13.05 -12.57 -7.82
CA LEU A 235 -13.89 -12.79 -6.63
C LEU A 235 -14.79 -14.01 -6.75
N ASP A 236 -15.12 -14.45 -7.96
CA ASP A 236 -15.93 -15.66 -8.19
C ASP A 236 -15.13 -16.95 -8.04
N GLY A 237 -13.79 -16.84 -7.98
CA GLY A 237 -12.88 -17.97 -7.83
C GLY A 237 -12.68 -18.43 -6.37
N ASP A 238 -12.14 -19.64 -6.20
CA ASP A 238 -11.85 -20.22 -4.88
C ASP A 238 -10.62 -19.59 -4.19
N ARG A 239 -9.75 -18.95 -4.96
CA ARG A 239 -8.47 -18.39 -4.49
C ARG A 239 -8.52 -16.87 -4.47
N ARG A 240 -8.87 -16.32 -3.31
CA ARG A 240 -9.06 -14.88 -3.10
C ARG A 240 -7.96 -14.24 -2.24
N SER A 241 -6.79 -14.85 -2.20
CA SER A 241 -5.69 -14.33 -1.36
C SER A 241 -4.35 -14.43 -2.07
N VAL A 242 -3.46 -13.48 -1.75
CA VAL A 242 -2.14 -13.33 -2.36
C VAL A 242 -1.10 -12.97 -1.30
N PRO A 243 0.13 -13.52 -1.38
CA PRO A 243 1.24 -13.05 -0.54
C PRO A 243 1.55 -11.57 -0.77
N ARG A 244 1.80 -10.81 0.31
CA ARG A 244 2.26 -9.40 0.18
C ARG A 244 3.56 -9.29 -0.61
N ALA A 245 4.41 -10.30 -0.53
CA ALA A 245 5.64 -10.35 -1.31
C ALA A 245 5.37 -10.38 -2.81
N ASP A 246 4.31 -11.08 -3.25
CA ASP A 246 3.92 -11.09 -4.66
C ASP A 246 3.27 -9.77 -5.08
N VAL A 247 2.47 -9.15 -4.23
CA VAL A 247 1.95 -7.79 -4.48
C VAL A 247 3.10 -6.80 -4.66
N ALA A 248 4.14 -6.88 -3.82
CA ALA A 248 5.32 -6.02 -3.95
C ALA A 248 6.05 -6.26 -5.30
N ARG A 249 6.14 -7.51 -5.76
CA ARG A 249 6.72 -7.84 -7.08
C ARG A 249 5.88 -7.25 -8.22
N VAL A 250 4.55 -7.35 -8.14
CA VAL A 250 3.63 -6.75 -9.14
C VAL A 250 3.81 -5.23 -9.18
N VAL A 251 3.90 -4.57 -8.02
CA VAL A 251 4.15 -3.12 -7.94
C VAL A 251 5.46 -2.74 -8.61
N CYS A 252 6.56 -3.47 -8.35
CA CYS A 252 7.84 -3.19 -8.98
C CYS A 252 7.80 -3.46 -10.51
N GLY A 253 7.10 -4.50 -10.95
CA GLY A 253 6.87 -4.76 -12.38
C GLY A 253 6.09 -3.63 -13.04
N ALA A 254 5.00 -3.15 -12.42
CA ALA A 254 4.19 -2.04 -12.91
C ALA A 254 4.94 -0.70 -13.01
N LEU A 255 6.01 -0.52 -12.22
CA LEU A 255 6.88 0.66 -12.34
C LEU A 255 7.76 0.62 -13.58
N LEU A 256 8.13 -0.56 -14.03
CA LEU A 256 9.04 -0.78 -15.18
C LEU A 256 8.31 -1.03 -16.50
N ASP A 257 7.01 -1.30 -16.45
CA ASP A 257 6.20 -1.54 -17.63
C ASP A 257 6.09 -0.24 -18.46
N PRO A 258 6.48 -0.28 -19.76
CA PRO A 258 6.44 0.90 -20.62
C PRO A 258 5.03 1.23 -21.16
N SER A 259 3.98 0.43 -20.83
CA SER A 259 2.62 0.56 -21.37
C SER A 259 1.87 1.79 -20.86
#